data_7f499eab4a4223750c1be9476f78ba2a
#
_entry.id   7f499eab4a4223750c1be9476f78ba2a
#
_cell.length_a   1.000
_cell.length_b   1.000
_cell.length_c   1.000
_cell.angle_alpha   90.00
_cell.angle_beta   90.00
_cell.angle_gamma   90.00
#
_symmetry.space_group_name_H-M   'P 1'
#
loop_
_entity.id
_entity.type
_entity.pdbx_description
1 polymer ?
#
loop_
_entity_poly.entity_id
_entity_poly.type
_entity_poly.pdbx_seq_one_letter_code
_entity_poly.pdbx_strand_id
1 'polypeptide(L)'
;MKTYSATPADIQHEWFIVDAEGMVLGRLAAEVARIIRGKHKPMYTPHMDSGDNVIVINASKVKVTGKKGEQKRYFHHTGYMGHERFTPFASMLDKHPERVIEKAVYGMLPKTALGRQSLRRKLRVFATDKHSHAAQQPKVLDLNKKSEKK
;
A
#
# COMPACT_ATOMS: atom_id res chain seq x y z
N MET A 1 8.49 9.13 -34.05
CA MET A 1 8.86 9.47 -32.67
C MET A 1 9.14 8.17 -31.92
N LYS A 2 10.29 8.02 -31.27
CA LYS A 2 10.55 6.88 -30.37
C LYS A 2 10.14 7.26 -28.96
N THR A 3 9.26 6.49 -28.34
CA THR A 3 8.91 6.63 -26.92
C THR A 3 10.08 6.14 -26.07
N TYR A 4 10.40 6.88 -25.01
CA TYR A 4 11.42 6.46 -24.04
C TYR A 4 10.98 5.16 -23.32
N SER A 5 11.89 4.21 -23.23
CA SER A 5 11.71 2.99 -22.44
C SER A 5 12.84 2.90 -21.43
N ALA A 6 12.53 2.84 -20.15
CA ALA A 6 13.53 2.77 -19.10
C ALA A 6 14.37 1.49 -19.20
N THR A 7 15.67 1.61 -18.91
CA THR A 7 16.56 0.47 -18.75
C THR A 7 16.78 0.17 -17.26
N PRO A 8 17.28 -1.03 -16.89
CA PRO A 8 17.58 -1.34 -15.48
C PRO A 8 18.56 -0.38 -14.81
N ALA A 9 19.48 0.22 -15.60
CA ALA A 9 20.45 1.18 -15.10
C ALA A 9 19.86 2.54 -14.75
N ASP A 10 18.72 2.92 -15.36
CA ASP A 10 18.04 4.19 -15.13
C ASP A 10 17.19 4.17 -13.86
N ILE A 11 16.89 2.98 -13.32
CA ILE A 11 15.94 2.82 -12.24
C ILE A 11 16.64 3.01 -10.89
N GLN A 12 16.21 4.03 -10.16
CA GLN A 12 16.60 4.28 -8.78
C GLN A 12 15.40 4.06 -7.86
N HIS A 13 15.59 3.33 -6.76
CA HIS A 13 14.58 3.07 -5.75
C HIS A 13 14.83 3.91 -4.51
N GLU A 14 13.88 4.75 -4.16
CA GLU A 14 13.91 5.54 -2.92
C GLU A 14 13.06 4.86 -1.84
N TRP A 15 13.26 5.30 -0.59
CA TRP A 15 12.46 4.88 0.55
C TRP A 15 11.62 6.03 1.06
N PHE A 16 10.32 5.78 1.23
CA PHE A 16 9.37 6.73 1.77
C PHE A 16 8.70 6.17 3.02
N ILE A 17 8.47 7.04 3.99
CA ILE A 17 7.69 6.73 5.18
C ILE A 17 6.40 7.55 5.16
N VAL A 18 5.29 6.90 5.44
CA VAL A 18 3.94 7.48 5.45
C VAL A 18 3.28 7.17 6.77
N ASP A 19 2.72 8.17 7.43
CA ASP A 19 1.90 8.00 8.61
C ASP A 19 0.44 7.75 8.21
N ALA A 20 -0.14 6.65 8.68
CA ALA A 20 -1.53 6.28 8.44
C ALA A 20 -2.49 6.85 9.47
N GLU A 21 -2.00 7.51 10.53
CA GLU A 21 -2.83 8.04 11.62
C GLU A 21 -3.89 8.99 11.10
N GLY A 22 -5.17 8.67 11.36
CA GLY A 22 -6.30 9.49 10.97
C GLY A 22 -6.63 9.52 9.48
N MET A 23 -5.81 8.88 8.63
CA MET A 23 -6.03 8.84 7.17
C MET A 23 -7.13 7.85 6.78
N VAL A 24 -7.85 8.19 5.71
CA VAL A 24 -8.86 7.28 5.13
C VAL A 24 -8.15 6.18 4.35
N LEU A 25 -8.41 4.91 4.72
CA LEU A 25 -7.78 3.72 4.15
C LEU A 25 -7.70 3.73 2.61
N GLY A 26 -8.78 4.07 1.92
CA GLY A 26 -8.82 4.05 0.45
C GLY A 26 -7.91 5.10 -0.18
N ARG A 27 -7.85 6.31 0.37
CA ARG A 27 -6.99 7.40 -0.11
C ARG A 27 -5.52 7.09 0.14
N LEU A 28 -5.19 6.61 1.34
CA LEU A 28 -3.85 6.14 1.68
C LEU A 28 -3.39 5.05 0.71
N ALA A 29 -4.21 4.00 0.53
CA ALA A 29 -3.87 2.86 -0.33
C ALA A 29 -3.67 3.25 -1.80
N ALA A 30 -4.44 4.21 -2.32
CA ALA A 30 -4.30 4.70 -3.69
C ALA A 30 -2.96 5.41 -3.93
N GLU A 31 -2.56 6.29 -3.00
CA GLU A 31 -1.27 6.99 -3.12
C GLU A 31 -0.09 6.04 -2.93
N VAL A 32 -0.16 5.13 -1.94
CA VAL A 32 0.85 4.10 -1.73
C VAL A 32 0.99 3.21 -2.97
N ALA A 33 -0.11 2.75 -3.55
CA ALA A 33 -0.09 1.93 -4.78
C ALA A 33 0.52 2.69 -5.97
N ARG A 34 0.26 4.01 -6.09
CA ARG A 34 0.82 4.88 -7.12
C ARG A 34 2.35 4.95 -7.01
N ILE A 35 2.88 5.06 -5.79
CA ILE A 35 4.32 5.14 -5.52
C ILE A 35 5.00 3.79 -5.75
N ILE A 36 4.44 2.70 -5.20
CA ILE A 36 4.97 1.34 -5.37
C ILE A 36 5.03 0.95 -6.85
N ARG A 37 4.05 1.37 -7.65
CA ARG A 37 4.06 1.13 -9.09
C ARG A 37 5.04 2.03 -9.85
N GLY A 38 5.44 3.17 -9.28
CA GLY A 38 6.32 4.13 -9.93
C GLY A 38 5.63 5.14 -10.84
N LYS A 39 4.29 5.24 -10.80
CA LYS A 39 3.52 6.18 -11.64
C LYS A 39 3.78 7.67 -11.35
N HIS A 40 4.49 7.98 -10.28
CA HIS A 40 4.90 9.35 -9.94
C HIS A 40 6.18 9.78 -10.68
N LYS A 41 6.93 8.83 -11.27
CA LYS A 41 8.17 9.08 -11.99
C LYS A 41 7.91 9.32 -13.49
N PRO A 42 8.60 10.27 -14.12
CA PRO A 42 8.43 10.53 -15.56
C PRO A 42 8.90 9.37 -16.43
N MET A 43 9.88 8.58 -15.94
CA MET A 43 10.43 7.40 -16.62
C MET A 43 9.59 6.12 -16.46
N TYR A 44 8.35 6.24 -15.97
CA TYR A 44 7.50 5.07 -15.74
C TYR A 44 7.30 4.23 -17.01
N THR A 45 7.65 2.94 -16.95
CA THR A 45 7.39 1.94 -17.99
C THR A 45 6.63 0.74 -17.40
N PRO A 46 5.54 0.26 -18.04
CA PRO A 46 4.67 -0.76 -17.45
C PRO A 46 5.31 -2.12 -17.21
N HIS A 47 6.32 -2.48 -18.01
CA HIS A 47 7.00 -3.78 -17.95
C HIS A 47 8.17 -3.81 -16.96
N MET A 48 8.59 -2.66 -16.45
CA MET A 48 9.70 -2.53 -15.53
C MET A 48 9.23 -2.16 -14.11
N ASP A 49 9.98 -2.58 -13.10
CA ASP A 49 9.72 -2.22 -11.71
C ASP A 49 10.41 -0.91 -11.35
N SER A 50 9.83 0.21 -11.76
CA SER A 50 10.36 1.57 -11.53
C SER A 50 9.90 2.20 -10.20
N GLY A 51 9.06 1.52 -9.42
CA GLY A 51 8.48 2.05 -8.18
C GLY A 51 9.46 2.12 -7.02
N ASP A 52 9.03 2.78 -5.94
CA ASP A 52 9.81 3.01 -4.73
C ASP A 52 9.31 2.15 -3.57
N ASN A 53 10.14 2.08 -2.51
CA ASN A 53 9.80 1.37 -1.29
C ASN A 53 8.98 2.29 -0.37
N VAL A 54 7.93 1.75 0.23
CA VAL A 54 7.04 2.50 1.12
C VAL A 54 6.92 1.79 2.45
N ILE A 55 7.18 2.54 3.52
CA ILE A 55 6.96 2.14 4.91
C ILE A 55 5.70 2.87 5.38
N VAL A 56 4.71 2.12 5.86
CA VAL A 56 3.49 2.69 6.46
C VAL A 56 3.53 2.42 7.95
N ILE A 57 3.44 3.46 8.76
CA ILE A 57 3.39 3.40 10.22
C ILE A 57 1.99 3.71 10.73
N ASN A 58 1.72 3.39 12.00
CA ASN A 58 0.42 3.63 12.67
C ASN A 58 -0.77 2.96 11.96
N ALA A 59 -0.59 1.76 11.41
CA ALA A 59 -1.66 1.06 10.68
C ALA A 59 -2.91 0.80 11.53
N SER A 60 -2.78 0.67 12.86
CA SER A 60 -3.89 0.49 13.79
C SER A 60 -4.84 1.69 13.87
N LYS A 61 -4.35 2.89 13.55
CA LYS A 61 -5.10 4.15 13.64
C LYS A 61 -5.75 4.60 12.32
N VAL A 62 -5.75 3.74 11.30
CA VAL A 62 -6.37 4.03 10.00
C VAL A 62 -7.89 4.13 10.12
N LYS A 63 -8.49 5.07 9.39
CA LYS A 63 -9.94 5.30 9.40
C LYS A 63 -10.60 4.78 8.13
N VAL A 64 -11.87 4.42 8.24
CA VAL A 64 -12.77 4.14 7.12
C VAL A 64 -13.97 5.05 7.19
N THR A 65 -14.59 5.36 6.05
CA THR A 65 -15.71 6.28 5.95
C THR A 65 -17.04 5.55 5.95
N GLY A 66 -18.11 6.24 6.43
CA GLY A 66 -19.47 5.72 6.46
C GLY A 66 -19.60 4.46 7.34
N LYS A 67 -20.54 3.60 7.00
CA LYS A 67 -20.83 2.35 7.75
C LYS A 67 -19.83 1.21 7.49
N LYS A 68 -18.71 1.48 6.81
CA LYS A 68 -17.72 0.44 6.44
C LYS A 68 -17.02 -0.19 7.66
N GLY A 69 -16.91 0.51 8.78
CA GLY A 69 -16.35 -0.05 10.02
C GLY A 69 -17.10 -1.29 10.49
N GLU A 70 -18.43 -1.28 10.36
CA GLU A 70 -19.30 -2.38 10.78
C GLU A 70 -19.59 -3.38 9.66
N GLN A 71 -19.82 -2.89 8.43
CA GLN A 71 -20.29 -3.71 7.32
C GLN A 71 -19.20 -4.38 6.52
N LYS A 72 -17.96 -3.81 6.51
CA LYS A 72 -16.87 -4.36 5.70
C LYS A 72 -16.42 -5.69 6.26
N ARG A 73 -16.41 -6.72 5.39
CA ARG A 73 -15.94 -8.07 5.70
C ARG A 73 -14.86 -8.49 4.70
N TYR A 74 -13.90 -9.26 5.19
CA TYR A 74 -12.86 -9.86 4.37
C TYR A 74 -13.20 -11.33 4.12
N PHE A 75 -13.35 -11.68 2.85
CA PHE A 75 -13.62 -13.03 2.42
C PHE A 75 -12.32 -13.84 2.32
N HIS A 76 -12.38 -15.09 2.74
CA HIS A 76 -11.35 -16.09 2.54
C HIS A 76 -12.01 -17.45 2.34
N HIS A 77 -11.48 -18.25 1.40
CA HIS A 77 -11.95 -19.59 1.10
C HIS A 77 -10.77 -20.55 1.05
N THR A 78 -10.89 -21.72 1.64
CA THR A 78 -9.81 -22.73 1.69
C THR A 78 -9.72 -23.62 0.47
N GLY A 79 -10.71 -23.58 -0.43
CA GLY A 79 -10.83 -24.45 -1.61
C GLY A 79 -11.76 -25.64 -1.42
N TYR A 80 -12.09 -26.01 -0.18
CA TYR A 80 -13.03 -27.10 0.11
C TYR A 80 -14.48 -26.60 0.19
N MET A 81 -15.44 -27.42 -0.20
CA MET A 81 -16.87 -27.06 -0.17
C MET A 81 -17.31 -26.62 1.23
N GLY A 82 -18.07 -25.53 1.33
CA GLY A 82 -18.60 -25.00 2.57
C GLY A 82 -17.59 -24.31 3.50
N HIS A 83 -16.32 -24.15 3.10
CA HIS A 83 -15.28 -23.53 3.93
C HIS A 83 -15.09 -22.02 3.65
N GLU A 84 -16.18 -21.30 3.53
CA GLU A 84 -16.20 -19.85 3.44
C GLU A 84 -15.97 -19.22 4.81
N ARG A 85 -15.09 -18.22 4.86
CA ARG A 85 -14.82 -17.46 6.09
C ARG A 85 -14.91 -15.97 5.81
N PHE A 86 -15.70 -15.28 6.64
CA PHE A 86 -15.83 -13.83 6.63
C PHE A 86 -15.26 -13.25 7.91
N THR A 87 -14.24 -12.43 7.80
CA THR A 87 -13.66 -11.71 8.95
C THR A 87 -14.14 -10.27 8.93
N PRO A 88 -14.82 -9.77 9.97
CA PRO A 88 -15.22 -8.37 10.08
C PRO A 88 -14.00 -7.45 10.07
N PHE A 89 -14.18 -6.23 9.57
CA PHE A 89 -13.12 -5.21 9.51
C PHE A 89 -12.53 -4.90 10.89
N ALA A 90 -13.40 -4.68 11.90
CA ALA A 90 -12.95 -4.38 13.26
C ALA A 90 -12.03 -5.47 13.80
N SER A 91 -12.45 -6.75 13.73
CA SER A 91 -11.64 -7.87 14.19
C SER A 91 -10.32 -8.03 13.42
N MET A 92 -10.28 -7.67 12.12
CA MET A 92 -9.05 -7.68 11.34
C MET A 92 -8.12 -6.53 11.76
N LEU A 93 -8.67 -5.36 12.05
CA LEU A 93 -7.91 -4.19 12.49
C LEU A 93 -7.28 -4.41 13.88
N ASP A 94 -8.01 -5.04 14.81
CA ASP A 94 -7.52 -5.32 16.16
C ASP A 94 -6.42 -6.37 16.19
N LYS A 95 -6.57 -7.44 15.41
CA LYS A 95 -5.62 -8.57 15.41
C LYS A 95 -4.44 -8.39 14.47
N HIS A 96 -4.68 -7.85 13.27
CA HIS A 96 -3.70 -7.75 12.20
C HIS A 96 -3.91 -6.47 11.38
N PRO A 97 -3.63 -5.28 11.96
CA PRO A 97 -3.86 -4.00 11.28
C PRO A 97 -3.05 -3.88 9.98
N GLU A 98 -1.87 -4.49 9.91
CA GLU A 98 -1.02 -4.49 8.71
C GLU A 98 -1.75 -5.09 7.50
N ARG A 99 -2.48 -6.20 7.70
CA ARG A 99 -3.22 -6.90 6.64
C ARG A 99 -4.33 -6.06 6.03
N VAL A 100 -4.89 -5.12 6.80
CA VAL A 100 -5.93 -4.22 6.30
C VAL A 100 -5.38 -3.33 5.19
N ILE A 101 -4.21 -2.74 5.41
CA ILE A 101 -3.52 -1.88 4.44
C ILE A 101 -2.98 -2.72 3.28
N GLU A 102 -2.32 -3.83 3.54
CA GLU A 102 -1.80 -4.73 2.52
C GLU A 102 -2.88 -5.19 1.54
N LYS A 103 -4.04 -5.63 2.04
CA LYS A 103 -5.17 -6.03 1.19
C LYS A 103 -5.74 -4.88 0.38
N ALA A 104 -5.78 -3.67 0.94
CA ALA A 104 -6.24 -2.48 0.24
C ALA A 104 -5.29 -2.11 -0.92
N VAL A 105 -3.99 -2.08 -0.66
CA VAL A 105 -2.96 -1.80 -1.68
C VAL A 105 -2.91 -2.90 -2.74
N TYR A 106 -2.98 -4.18 -2.33
CA TYR A 106 -3.03 -5.31 -3.26
C TYR A 106 -4.20 -5.21 -4.26
N GLY A 107 -5.37 -4.79 -3.79
CA GLY A 107 -6.54 -4.59 -4.65
C GLY A 107 -6.37 -3.47 -5.68
N MET A 108 -5.46 -2.53 -5.43
CA MET A 108 -5.18 -1.38 -6.30
C MET A 108 -3.97 -1.57 -7.22
N LEU A 109 -3.15 -2.59 -6.97
CA LEU A 109 -2.04 -2.97 -7.85
C LEU A 109 -2.51 -3.93 -8.94
N PRO A 110 -1.84 -3.95 -10.12
CA PRO A 110 -2.16 -4.91 -11.16
C PRO A 110 -1.91 -6.33 -10.67
N LYS A 111 -2.80 -7.26 -11.06
CA LYS A 111 -2.73 -8.68 -10.65
C LYS A 111 -1.74 -9.49 -11.49
N THR A 112 -0.71 -8.86 -12.03
CA THR A 112 0.39 -9.49 -12.75
C THR A 112 1.47 -10.00 -11.80
N ALA A 113 2.41 -10.80 -12.29
CA ALA A 113 3.58 -11.24 -11.52
C ALA A 113 4.37 -10.05 -10.95
N LEU A 114 4.59 -9.00 -11.76
CA LEU A 114 5.29 -7.78 -11.36
C LEU A 114 4.56 -7.06 -10.20
N GLY A 115 3.24 -6.88 -10.29
CA GLY A 115 2.46 -6.23 -9.23
C GLY A 115 2.48 -6.99 -7.91
N ARG A 116 2.44 -8.32 -7.95
CA ARG A 116 2.55 -9.16 -6.74
C ARG A 116 3.94 -9.10 -6.12
N GLN A 117 5.00 -9.07 -6.93
CA GLN A 117 6.38 -8.94 -6.48
C GLN A 117 6.63 -7.58 -5.84
N SER A 118 6.17 -6.49 -6.48
CA SER A 118 6.33 -5.12 -5.99
C SER A 118 5.66 -4.94 -4.63
N LEU A 119 4.46 -5.50 -4.42
CA LEU A 119 3.80 -5.46 -3.13
C LEU A 119 4.65 -6.11 -2.03
N ARG A 120 5.11 -7.34 -2.25
CA ARG A 120 5.87 -8.12 -1.25
C ARG A 120 7.23 -7.50 -0.92
N ARG A 121 7.89 -6.90 -1.91
CA ARG A 121 9.24 -6.36 -1.74
C ARG A 121 9.25 -4.92 -1.24
N LYS A 122 8.30 -4.09 -1.69
CA LYS A 122 8.34 -2.63 -1.52
C LYS A 122 7.40 -2.10 -0.46
N LEU A 123 6.36 -2.84 -0.08
CA LEU A 123 5.46 -2.42 0.99
C LEU A 123 5.90 -3.03 2.33
N ARG A 124 6.09 -2.16 3.31
CA ARG A 124 6.32 -2.53 4.71
C ARG A 124 5.29 -1.80 5.57
N VAL A 125 4.50 -2.53 6.32
CA VAL A 125 3.44 -1.96 7.16
C VAL A 125 3.71 -2.31 8.62
N PHE A 126 3.60 -1.33 9.49
CA PHE A 126 3.79 -1.46 10.94
C PHE A 126 2.53 -0.97 11.67
N ALA A 127 2.11 -1.72 12.67
CA ALA A 127 0.93 -1.40 13.48
C ALA A 127 1.11 -0.10 14.27
N THR A 128 2.34 0.15 14.75
CA THR A 128 2.75 1.27 15.59
C THR A 128 3.61 2.28 14.82
N ASP A 129 4.13 3.28 15.52
CA ASP A 129 5.08 4.27 15.00
C ASP A 129 6.50 3.72 14.79
N LYS A 130 6.85 2.61 15.48
CA LYS A 130 8.19 2.02 15.43
C LYS A 130 8.36 1.13 14.21
N HIS A 131 9.43 1.34 13.45
CA HIS A 131 9.82 0.53 12.30
C HIS A 131 11.29 0.11 12.36
N SER A 132 11.64 -1.00 11.75
CA SER A 132 13.01 -1.57 11.74
C SER A 132 13.92 -1.04 10.63
N HIS A 133 13.43 -0.12 9.79
CA HIS A 133 14.13 0.33 8.58
C HIS A 133 14.79 1.71 8.72
N ALA A 134 15.34 2.04 9.89
CA ALA A 134 16.02 3.32 10.10
C ALA A 134 17.29 3.48 9.26
N ALA A 135 18.02 2.38 9.01
CA ALA A 135 19.24 2.37 8.22
C ALA A 135 19.04 2.82 6.75
N GLN A 136 17.82 2.66 6.20
CA GLN A 136 17.48 3.10 4.84
C GLN A 136 17.20 4.61 4.73
N GLN A 137 17.19 5.34 5.85
CA GLN A 137 16.92 6.80 5.90
C GLN A 137 15.69 7.20 5.06
N PRO A 138 14.49 6.68 5.37
CA PRO A 138 13.31 6.92 4.55
C PRO A 138 12.90 8.40 4.59
N LYS A 139 12.52 8.96 3.45
CA LYS A 139 12.00 10.32 3.32
C LYS A 139 10.55 10.37 3.81
N VAL A 140 10.22 11.31 4.69
CA VAL A 140 8.84 11.50 5.16
C VAL A 140 7.97 12.02 4.02
N LEU A 141 6.84 11.37 3.76
CA LEU A 141 5.88 11.77 2.76
C LEU A 141 4.54 12.14 3.39
N ASP A 142 4.26 13.44 3.49
CA ASP A 142 2.99 13.98 3.99
C ASP A 142 1.90 13.90 2.92
N LEU A 143 1.01 12.91 3.04
CA LEU A 143 -0.13 12.77 2.13
C LEU A 143 -1.32 13.66 2.51
N ASN A 144 -1.41 14.12 3.75
CA ASN A 144 -2.50 14.97 4.23
C ASN A 144 -2.52 16.35 3.55
N LYS A 145 -1.36 16.94 3.25
CA LYS A 145 -1.27 18.24 2.57
C LYS A 145 -1.88 18.27 1.16
N LYS A 146 -2.07 17.11 0.53
CA LYS A 146 -2.72 17.02 -0.79
C LYS A 146 -4.25 17.00 -0.71
N SER A 147 -4.85 16.66 0.41
CA SER A 147 -6.29 16.62 0.60
C SER A 147 -6.90 17.99 0.91
N GLU A 148 -6.11 18.95 1.39
CA GLU A 148 -6.56 20.30 1.76
C GLU A 148 -6.54 21.31 0.60
N LYS A 149 -5.99 20.93 -0.57
CA LYS A 149 -5.91 21.79 -1.77
C LYS A 149 -7.01 21.55 -2.80
N LYS A 150 -8.18 21.08 -2.37
CA LYS A 150 -9.37 20.99 -3.24
C LYS A 150 -10.57 21.63 -2.59
#